data_e3dc33b69a74d329a5ff24cf910bf340
#
_entry.id   e3dc33b69a74d329a5ff24cf910bf340
#
_cell.length_a   1.000
_cell.length_b   1.000
_cell.length_c   1.000
_cell.angle_alpha   90.00
_cell.angle_beta   90.00
_cell.angle_gamma   90.00
#
_symmetry.space_group_name_H-M   'P 1'
#
loop_
_entity.id
_entity.type
_entity.pdbx_description
1 polymer ?
#
loop_
_entity_poly.entity_id
_entity_poly.type
_entity_poly.pdbx_seq_one_letter_code
_entity_poly.pdbx_strand_id
1 'polypeptide(L)' 'MKLNTSYDAVQMLKLPQLIKLIGLSRSSVYDRLNPRSKRYDPDFPKPVKLNRASRWLLSEVE' A
#
# COMPACT_ATOMS: atom_id res chain seq x y z
N MET A 1 20.05 3.44 18.67
CA MET A 1 19.17 2.85 18.58
C MET A 1 19.15 1.74 17.69
N LYS A 2 19.37 0.65 18.03
CA LYS A 2 19.36 -0.42 17.23
C LYS A 2 18.07 -0.67 16.65
N LEU A 3 17.11 -0.06 17.09
CA LEU A 3 15.82 -0.22 16.55
C LEU A 3 15.74 0.19 15.13
N ASN A 4 16.70 0.93 14.69
CA ASN A 4 16.66 1.42 13.35
C ASN A 4 16.51 0.37 12.30
N THR A 5 17.11 -0.75 12.52
CA THR A 5 17.04 -1.83 11.54
C THR A 5 15.61 -2.30 11.38
N SER A 6 14.90 -2.40 12.48
CA SER A 6 13.53 -2.86 12.41
C SER A 6 12.64 -1.86 11.70
N TYR A 7 12.88 -0.59 11.92
CA TYR A 7 12.07 0.42 11.26
C TYR A 7 12.27 0.39 9.77
N ASP A 8 13.48 0.18 9.33
CA ASP A 8 13.73 0.12 7.89
C ASP A 8 13.02 -1.07 7.28
N ALA A 9 12.93 -2.16 8.00
CA ALA A 9 12.29 -3.35 7.47
C ALA A 9 10.78 -3.22 7.44
N VAL A 10 10.22 -2.26 8.16
CA VAL A 10 8.78 -2.09 8.22
C VAL A 10 8.37 -0.74 7.67
N GLN A 11 9.01 -0.31 6.65
CA GLN A 11 8.69 0.97 6.05
C GLN A 11 7.31 0.93 5.42
N MET A 12 6.54 1.96 5.66
CA MET A 12 5.17 2.07 5.14
C MET A 12 5.02 3.25 4.22
N LEU A 13 4.14 3.11 3.24
CA LEU A 13 3.90 4.13 2.23
C LEU A 13 2.51 4.73 2.39
N LYS A 14 2.42 6.03 2.19
CA LYS A 14 1.13 6.70 2.07
C LYS A 14 0.64 6.53 0.64
N LEU A 15 -0.64 6.76 0.42
CA LEU A 15 -1.20 6.57 -0.91
C LEU A 15 -0.47 7.34 -2.01
N PRO A 16 -0.12 8.62 -1.84
CA PRO A 16 0.61 9.32 -2.89
C PRO A 16 1.94 8.67 -3.21
N GLN A 17 2.62 8.13 -2.21
CA GLN A 17 3.89 7.46 -2.42
C GLN A 17 3.69 6.13 -3.16
N LEU A 18 2.63 5.41 -2.81
CA LEU A 18 2.31 4.16 -3.47
C LEU A 18 2.02 4.40 -4.94
N ILE A 19 1.18 5.40 -5.25
CA ILE A 19 0.80 5.73 -6.60
C ILE A 19 2.04 6.05 -7.44
N LYS A 20 2.96 6.81 -6.87
CA LYS A 20 4.15 7.20 -7.59
C LYS A 20 5.05 6.01 -7.86
N LEU A 21 5.12 5.09 -6.92
CA LEU A 21 6.00 3.94 -7.03
C LEU A 21 5.49 2.94 -8.07
N ILE A 22 4.19 2.67 -8.08
CA ILE A 22 3.66 1.64 -8.97
C ILE A 22 3.10 2.20 -10.27
N GLY A 23 3.00 3.52 -10.39
CA GLY A 23 2.55 4.11 -11.65
C GLY A 23 1.07 4.00 -11.95
N LEU A 24 0.24 3.80 -10.95
CA LEU A 24 -1.21 3.73 -11.13
C LEU A 24 -1.85 4.99 -10.60
N SER A 25 -3.07 5.27 -11.07
CA SER A 25 -3.83 6.38 -10.54
C SER A 25 -4.50 5.97 -9.23
N ARG A 26 -4.99 6.98 -8.51
CA ARG A 26 -5.71 6.72 -7.26
C ARG A 26 -6.92 5.82 -7.52
N SER A 27 -7.67 6.09 -8.57
CA SER A 27 -8.85 5.30 -8.92
C SER A 27 -8.49 3.86 -9.22
N SER A 28 -7.38 3.65 -9.92
CA SER A 28 -6.95 2.31 -10.25
C SER A 28 -6.57 1.52 -9.00
N VAL A 29 -5.96 2.18 -8.02
CA VAL A 29 -5.62 1.52 -6.77
C VAL A 29 -6.87 1.05 -6.05
N TYR A 30 -7.88 1.93 -5.95
CA TYR A 30 -9.11 1.57 -5.27
C TYR A 30 -9.88 0.49 -6.03
N ASP A 31 -9.85 0.52 -7.36
CA ASP A 31 -10.51 -0.51 -8.15
C ASP A 31 -9.91 -1.88 -7.85
N ARG A 32 -8.60 -1.96 -7.75
CA ARG A 32 -7.94 -3.23 -7.50
C ARG A 32 -8.21 -3.75 -6.09
N LEU A 33 -8.55 -2.87 -5.18
CA LEU A 33 -8.86 -3.26 -3.79
C LEU A 33 -10.33 -3.56 -3.58
N ASN A 34 -11.20 -3.16 -4.51
CA ASN A 34 -12.64 -3.30 -4.36
C ASN A 34 -13.13 -4.62 -4.94
N PRO A 35 -13.61 -5.55 -4.10
CA PRO A 35 -14.07 -6.86 -4.59
C PRO A 35 -15.20 -6.79 -5.60
N ARG A 36 -15.91 -5.66 -5.66
CA ARG A 36 -17.00 -5.49 -6.60
C ARG A 36 -16.56 -4.94 -7.93
N SER A 37 -15.32 -4.52 -8.03
CA SER A 37 -14.81 -3.96 -9.26
C SER A 37 -14.37 -5.07 -10.20
N LYS A 38 -14.55 -4.84 -11.50
CA LYS A 38 -14.07 -5.79 -12.49
C LYS A 38 -12.56 -5.89 -12.50
N ARG A 39 -11.90 -4.90 -11.90
CA ARG A 39 -10.45 -4.87 -11.86
C ARG A 39 -9.90 -5.35 -10.52
N TYR A 40 -10.76 -5.93 -9.72
CA TYR A 40 -10.33 -6.42 -8.41
C TYR A 40 -9.17 -7.39 -8.57
N ASP A 41 -8.16 -7.20 -7.76
CA ASP A 41 -6.97 -8.04 -7.79
C ASP A 41 -6.70 -8.52 -6.37
N PRO A 42 -6.99 -9.77 -6.06
CA PRO A 42 -6.79 -10.28 -4.71
C PRO A 42 -5.32 -10.32 -4.30
N ASP A 43 -4.41 -10.27 -5.27
CA ASP A 43 -2.99 -10.25 -4.97
C ASP A 43 -2.41 -8.86 -4.82
N PHE A 44 -3.23 -7.82 -5.04
CA PHE A 44 -2.76 -6.45 -4.90
C PHE A 44 -2.49 -6.16 -3.42
N PRO A 45 -1.42 -5.43 -3.09
CA PRO A 45 -1.10 -5.13 -1.69
C PRO A 45 -2.25 -4.44 -0.98
N LYS A 46 -2.62 -4.95 0.17
CA LYS A 46 -3.72 -4.37 0.93
C LYS A 46 -3.19 -3.41 1.98
N PRO A 47 -3.90 -2.30 2.21
CA PRO A 47 -3.46 -1.32 3.18
C PRO A 47 -3.64 -1.81 4.61
N VAL A 48 -2.76 -1.34 5.47
CA VAL A 48 -2.89 -1.51 6.91
C VAL A 48 -3.61 -0.28 7.41
N LYS A 49 -4.67 -0.46 8.18
CA LYS A 49 -5.41 0.65 8.73
C LYS A 49 -4.81 1.11 10.04
N LEU A 50 -4.45 2.38 10.11
CA LEU A 50 -3.92 2.98 11.33
C LEU A 50 -4.88 4.09 11.71
N ASN A 51 -5.89 3.76 12.49
CA ASN A 51 -6.96 4.69 12.81
C ASN A 51 -7.65 5.10 11.51
N ARG A 52 -7.55 6.35 11.13
CA ARG A 52 -8.17 6.83 9.89
C ARG A 52 -7.24 6.81 8.72
N ALA A 53 -5.99 6.44 8.94
CA ALA A 53 -5.00 6.46 7.87
C ALA A 53 -4.82 5.07 7.29
N SER A 54 -4.50 5.02 6.01
CA SER A 54 -4.15 3.77 5.36
C SER A 54 -2.69 3.84 4.95
N ARG A 55 -1.99 2.74 5.12
CA ARG A 55 -0.59 2.66 4.75
C ARG A 55 -0.33 1.32 4.08
N TRP A 56 0.61 1.29 3.18
CA TRP A 56 1.00 0.05 2.49
C TRP A 56 2.41 -0.30 2.90
N LEU A 57 2.65 -1.58 3.15
CA LEU A 57 4.00 -2.04 3.48
C LEU A 57 4.84 -2.06 2.21
N LEU A 58 5.96 -1.40 2.24
CA LEU A 58 6.84 -1.34 1.07
C LEU A 58 7.25 -2.73 0.61
N SER A 59 7.50 -3.63 1.54
CA SER A 59 7.91 -4.98 1.20
C SER A 59 6.85 -5.74 0.44
N GLU A 60 5.58 -5.40 0.63
CA GLU A 60 4.50 -6.07 -0.09
C GLU A 60 4.28 -5.46 -1.46
N VAL A 61 4.72 -4.23 -1.66
CA VAL A 61 4.55 -3.54 -2.93
C VAL A 61 5.63 -3.94 -3.91
N GLU A 62 6.80 -4.22 -3.41
CA GLU A 62 7.91 -4.66 -4.24
C GLU A 62 7.73 -6.09 -4.69
#